data_9b4a988fc200a14e25b20b4aaeca8d2d
#
_entry.id   9b4a988fc200a14e25b20b4aaeca8d2d
#
_cell.length_a   1.000
_cell.length_b   1.000
_cell.length_c   1.000
_cell.angle_alpha   90.00
_cell.angle_beta   90.00
_cell.angle_gamma   90.00
#
_symmetry.space_group_name_H-M   'P 1'
#
loop_
_entity.id
_entity.type
_entity.pdbx_description
1 polymer ?
#
loop_
_entity_poly.entity_id
_entity_poly.type
_entity_poly.pdbx_seq_one_letter_code
_entity_poly.pdbx_strand_id
1 'polypeptide(L)'
;MNQEPRRYTRADYRRAVRRRRIKARVGIVSAAAAVLLLVRKANQTGAPLCAELIYGDSNTKLTFPLEKDADYDVDTGYLTVHIKIQDGAARFVDSPCPDHICESFGWLSEEDQTATCLPARAVLSIIPTT
;
A
#
# COMPACT_ATOMS: atom_id res chain seq x y z
N MET A 1 38.62 29.23 -45.78
CA MET A 1 38.71 28.89 -44.34
C MET A 1 38.73 27.39 -44.23
N ASN A 2 39.92 26.81 -44.11
CA ASN A 2 40.07 25.34 -43.97
C ASN A 2 39.79 24.96 -42.52
N GLN A 3 38.65 24.37 -42.28
CA GLN A 3 38.40 23.69 -41.00
C GLN A 3 39.13 22.36 -41.02
N GLU A 4 40.21 22.28 -40.29
CA GLU A 4 40.96 21.06 -40.07
C GLU A 4 40.04 20.00 -39.36
N PRO A 5 39.92 18.76 -39.85
CA PRO A 5 39.05 17.77 -39.25
C PRO A 5 39.58 17.43 -37.83
N ARG A 6 38.73 17.67 -36.82
CA ARG A 6 39.06 17.35 -35.43
C ARG A 6 39.44 15.86 -35.31
N ARG A 7 40.72 15.60 -34.97
CA ARG A 7 41.17 14.25 -34.71
C ARG A 7 40.47 13.72 -33.48
N TYR A 8 39.60 12.74 -33.69
CA TYR A 8 38.91 12.02 -32.60
C TYR A 8 39.94 11.27 -31.76
N THR A 9 40.03 11.58 -30.47
CA THR A 9 40.98 10.93 -29.56
C THR A 9 40.35 9.68 -28.94
N ARG A 10 41.21 8.74 -28.50
CA ARG A 10 40.74 7.54 -27.77
C ARG A 10 39.94 7.90 -26.51
N ALA A 11 40.18 9.08 -25.94
CA ALA A 11 39.47 9.57 -24.78
C ALA A 11 38.02 9.95 -25.13
N ASP A 12 37.78 10.54 -26.30
CA ASP A 12 36.44 10.90 -26.78
C ASP A 12 35.59 9.67 -27.05
N TYR A 13 36.19 8.63 -27.62
CA TYR A 13 35.52 7.33 -27.84
C TYR A 13 35.12 6.69 -26.50
N ARG A 14 36.01 6.67 -25.51
CA ARG A 14 35.70 6.11 -24.18
C ARG A 14 34.57 6.88 -23.48
N ARG A 15 34.50 8.21 -23.62
CA ARG A 15 33.42 9.05 -23.09
C ARG A 15 32.10 8.77 -23.79
N ALA A 16 32.11 8.59 -25.08
CA ALA A 16 30.89 8.28 -25.87
C ALA A 16 30.31 6.91 -25.50
N VAL A 17 31.16 5.88 -25.38
CA VAL A 17 30.76 4.53 -24.97
C VAL A 17 30.24 4.51 -23.54
N ARG A 18 30.89 5.24 -22.62
CA ARG A 18 30.44 5.36 -21.22
C ARG A 18 29.05 6.01 -21.13
N ARG A 19 28.80 7.09 -21.90
CA ARG A 19 27.49 7.76 -21.94
C ARG A 19 26.39 6.85 -22.50
N ARG A 20 26.67 6.03 -23.52
CA ARG A 20 25.70 5.06 -24.06
C ARG A 20 25.35 3.99 -23.03
N ARG A 21 26.35 3.45 -22.28
CA ARG A 21 26.11 2.45 -21.24
C ARG A 21 25.28 2.98 -20.08
N ILE A 22 25.48 4.25 -19.69
CA ILE A 22 24.69 4.89 -18.62
C ILE A 22 23.24 5.09 -19.07
N LYS A 23 23.02 5.58 -20.31
CA LYS A 23 21.66 5.75 -20.84
C LYS A 23 20.92 4.43 -20.99
N ALA A 24 21.58 3.37 -21.41
CA ALA A 24 20.97 2.05 -21.51
C ALA A 24 20.59 1.48 -20.14
N ARG A 25 21.43 1.65 -19.11
CA ARG A 25 21.12 1.20 -17.74
C ARG A 25 19.97 1.94 -17.12
N VAL A 26 19.89 3.26 -17.31
CA VAL A 26 18.77 4.09 -16.81
C VAL A 26 17.47 3.70 -17.51
N GLY A 27 17.49 3.41 -18.82
CA GLY A 27 16.31 2.97 -19.56
C GLY A 27 15.78 1.61 -19.09
N ILE A 28 16.66 0.67 -18.76
CA ILE A 28 16.28 -0.67 -18.26
C ILE A 28 15.65 -0.57 -16.88
N VAL A 29 16.20 0.25 -15.99
CA VAL A 29 15.65 0.45 -14.63
C VAL A 29 14.27 1.10 -14.68
N SER A 30 14.06 2.09 -15.54
CA SER A 30 12.74 2.73 -15.68
C SER A 30 11.69 1.80 -16.30
N ALA A 31 12.06 0.96 -17.26
CA ALA A 31 11.17 -0.06 -17.83
C ALA A 31 10.78 -1.13 -16.79
N ALA A 32 11.72 -1.60 -15.99
CA ALA A 32 11.46 -2.56 -14.92
C ALA A 32 10.53 -1.98 -13.84
N ALA A 33 10.72 -0.72 -13.46
CA ALA A 33 9.83 -0.03 -12.53
C ALA A 33 8.40 0.14 -13.09
N ALA A 34 8.27 0.47 -14.37
CA ALA A 34 6.97 0.57 -15.03
C ALA A 34 6.24 -0.78 -15.08
N VAL A 35 6.96 -1.86 -15.42
CA VAL A 35 6.40 -3.22 -15.42
C VAL A 35 5.97 -3.62 -14.00
N LEU A 36 6.77 -3.33 -12.98
CA LEU A 36 6.42 -3.62 -11.59
C LEU A 36 5.16 -2.88 -11.14
N LEU A 37 5.00 -1.62 -11.53
CA LEU A 37 3.80 -0.84 -11.25
C LEU A 37 2.57 -1.38 -11.99
N LEU A 38 2.72 -1.83 -13.24
CA LEU A 38 1.65 -2.45 -14.02
C LEU A 38 1.23 -3.79 -13.42
N VAL A 39 2.19 -4.62 -12.98
CA VAL A 39 1.91 -5.89 -12.32
C VAL A 39 1.20 -5.66 -10.98
N ARG A 40 1.62 -4.68 -10.20
CA ARG A 40 0.91 -4.30 -8.96
C ARG A 40 -0.52 -3.87 -9.24
N LYS A 41 -0.73 -3.07 -10.27
CA LYS A 41 -2.08 -2.62 -10.66
C LYS A 41 -2.94 -3.78 -11.21
N ALA A 42 -2.35 -4.71 -11.92
CA ALA A 42 -3.05 -5.90 -12.41
C ALA A 42 -3.41 -6.90 -11.29
N ASN A 43 -2.55 -7.03 -10.28
CA ASN A 43 -2.84 -7.86 -9.11
C ASN A 43 -3.92 -7.27 -8.18
N GLN A 44 -4.27 -5.98 -8.35
CA GLN A 44 -5.40 -5.35 -7.64
C GLN A 44 -6.75 -5.64 -8.31
N THR A 45 -6.79 -6.39 -9.40
CA THR A 45 -8.03 -6.86 -10.04
C THR A 45 -8.61 -8.14 -9.41
N GLY A 46 -8.23 -8.46 -8.17
CA GLY A 46 -8.94 -9.42 -7.33
C GLY A 46 -10.38 -8.96 -7.06
N ALA A 47 -11.21 -9.82 -6.50
CA ALA A 47 -12.53 -9.45 -6.03
C ALA A 47 -12.43 -8.18 -5.15
N PRO A 48 -13.39 -7.25 -5.25
CA PRO A 48 -13.36 -6.08 -4.40
C PRO A 48 -13.27 -6.51 -2.94
N LEU A 49 -12.35 -5.92 -2.20
CA LEU A 49 -12.13 -6.22 -0.79
C LEU A 49 -12.92 -5.24 0.08
N CYS A 50 -13.38 -5.72 1.22
CA CYS A 50 -13.98 -4.89 2.25
C CYS A 50 -13.38 -5.19 3.62
N ALA A 51 -13.46 -4.23 4.53
CA ALA A 51 -13.12 -4.43 5.92
C ALA A 51 -14.37 -4.89 6.69
N GLU A 52 -14.30 -6.02 7.37
CA GLU A 52 -15.34 -6.50 8.29
C GLU A 52 -14.88 -6.27 9.72
N LEU A 53 -15.67 -5.55 10.48
CA LEU A 53 -15.50 -5.40 11.91
C LEU A 53 -16.50 -6.32 12.65
N ILE A 54 -16.00 -7.21 13.44
CA ILE A 54 -16.79 -8.06 14.34
C ILE A 54 -16.53 -7.59 15.75
N TYR A 55 -17.57 -7.25 16.50
CA TYR A 55 -17.41 -6.72 17.84
C TYR A 55 -18.54 -7.13 18.81
N GLY A 56 -18.25 -6.96 20.10
CA GLY A 56 -19.16 -7.22 21.19
C GLY A 56 -19.46 -8.69 21.44
N ASP A 57 -20.25 -8.97 22.46
CA ASP A 57 -20.59 -10.34 22.85
C ASP A 57 -21.54 -11.03 21.87
N SER A 58 -22.28 -10.26 21.11
CA SER A 58 -23.23 -10.72 20.08
C SER A 58 -22.56 -10.98 18.72
N ASN A 59 -21.26 -10.78 18.60
CA ASN A 59 -20.54 -10.85 17.33
C ASN A 59 -21.19 -10.01 16.23
N THR A 60 -21.54 -8.77 16.57
CA THR A 60 -22.12 -7.83 15.60
C THR A 60 -21.12 -7.56 14.50
N LYS A 61 -21.58 -7.61 13.25
CA LYS A 61 -20.74 -7.43 12.06
C LYS A 61 -21.07 -6.12 11.37
N LEU A 62 -20.05 -5.34 11.06
CA LEU A 62 -20.12 -4.17 10.21
C LEU A 62 -19.13 -4.32 9.06
N THR A 63 -19.54 -3.93 7.87
CA THR A 63 -18.73 -4.04 6.67
C THR A 63 -18.49 -2.65 6.08
N PHE A 64 -17.25 -2.35 5.77
CA PHE A 64 -16.81 -1.08 5.22
C PHE A 64 -16.14 -1.29 3.87
N PRO A 65 -16.54 -0.57 2.81
CA PRO A 65 -15.88 -0.65 1.52
C PRO A 65 -14.47 -0.05 1.60
N LEU A 66 -13.47 -0.74 1.07
CA LEU A 66 -12.09 -0.23 1.01
C LEU A 66 -11.86 0.74 -0.15
N GLU A 67 -12.79 0.83 -1.09
CA GLU A 67 -12.66 1.67 -2.28
C GLU A 67 -12.75 3.16 -1.98
N LYS A 68 -13.37 3.52 -0.86
CA LYS A 68 -13.62 4.92 -0.48
C LYS A 68 -12.92 5.24 0.82
N ASP A 69 -12.07 6.26 0.79
CA ASP A 69 -11.44 6.79 1.99
C ASP A 69 -12.50 7.34 2.96
N ALA A 70 -12.48 6.88 4.19
CA ALA A 70 -13.42 7.29 5.23
C ALA A 70 -12.89 6.96 6.62
N ASP A 71 -13.40 7.69 7.61
CA ASP A 71 -13.16 7.43 9.03
C ASP A 71 -14.48 6.97 9.66
N TYR A 72 -14.42 5.92 10.47
CA TYR A 72 -15.58 5.35 11.15
C TYR A 72 -15.33 5.23 12.65
N ASP A 73 -16.30 5.67 13.43
CA ASP A 73 -16.32 5.51 14.88
C ASP A 73 -17.37 4.48 15.24
N VAL A 74 -16.96 3.40 15.91
CA VAL A 74 -17.85 2.32 16.30
C VAL A 74 -17.79 2.12 17.81
N ASP A 75 -18.93 2.34 18.46
CA ASP A 75 -19.09 2.00 19.88
C ASP A 75 -19.34 0.48 20.01
N THR A 76 -18.40 -0.20 20.63
CA THR A 76 -18.47 -1.66 20.83
C THR A 76 -19.23 -2.05 22.12
N GLY A 77 -19.68 -1.06 22.89
CA GLY A 77 -20.23 -1.26 24.22
C GLY A 77 -19.17 -1.36 25.32
N TYR A 78 -17.90 -1.47 24.96
CA TYR A 78 -16.73 -1.48 25.85
C TYR A 78 -15.85 -0.25 25.63
N LEU A 79 -15.51 0.01 24.40
CA LEU A 79 -14.72 1.16 23.95
C LEU A 79 -15.20 1.60 22.58
N THR A 80 -15.10 2.89 22.28
CA THR A 80 -15.26 3.36 20.90
C THR A 80 -13.98 3.11 20.14
N VAL A 81 -14.05 2.34 19.07
CA VAL A 81 -12.93 2.10 18.17
C VAL A 81 -13.03 3.01 16.95
N HIS A 82 -11.91 3.57 16.55
CA HIS A 82 -11.80 4.42 15.38
C HIS A 82 -11.11 3.63 14.27
N ILE A 83 -11.76 3.54 13.11
CA ILE A 83 -11.26 2.83 11.95
C ILE A 83 -11.06 3.84 10.82
N LYS A 84 -9.86 3.88 10.29
CA LYS A 84 -9.51 4.70 9.13
C LYS A 84 -9.35 3.83 7.91
N ILE A 85 -10.04 4.22 6.82
CA ILE A 85 -9.86 3.63 5.49
C ILE A 85 -9.18 4.65 4.60
N GLN A 86 -8.06 4.26 4.00
CA GLN A 86 -7.27 5.10 3.11
C GLN A 86 -6.52 4.25 2.10
N ASP A 87 -6.57 4.64 0.82
CA ASP A 87 -5.82 4.01 -0.27
C ASP A 87 -6.06 2.48 -0.39
N GLY A 88 -7.29 2.03 -0.14
CA GLY A 88 -7.67 0.62 -0.20
C GLY A 88 -7.18 -0.22 0.99
N ALA A 89 -6.85 0.40 2.11
CA ALA A 89 -6.44 -0.26 3.33
C ALA A 89 -7.23 0.27 4.54
N ALA A 90 -7.35 -0.55 5.58
CA ALA A 90 -8.01 -0.20 6.83
C ALA A 90 -7.05 -0.35 8.02
N ARG A 91 -7.23 0.45 9.07
CA ARG A 91 -6.49 0.32 10.33
C ARG A 91 -7.28 0.88 11.49
N PHE A 92 -6.93 0.45 12.69
CA PHE A 92 -7.33 1.15 13.92
C PHE A 92 -6.48 2.41 14.10
N VAL A 93 -7.11 3.51 14.50
CA VAL A 93 -6.44 4.78 14.81
C VAL A 93 -6.99 5.31 16.15
N ASP A 94 -6.18 6.09 16.85
CA ASP A 94 -6.58 6.79 18.10
C ASP A 94 -7.39 5.91 19.07
N SER A 95 -7.07 4.62 19.12
CA SER A 95 -7.79 3.68 19.96
C SER A 95 -7.53 3.97 21.44
N PRO A 96 -8.58 4.07 22.26
CA PRO A 96 -8.44 4.36 23.68
C PRO A 96 -7.94 3.17 24.52
N CYS A 97 -7.46 2.10 23.88
CA CYS A 97 -6.89 0.95 24.58
C CYS A 97 -5.53 1.32 25.22
N PRO A 98 -5.29 0.90 26.49
CA PRO A 98 -4.10 1.32 27.24
C PRO A 98 -2.78 0.96 26.58
N ASP A 99 -2.74 -0.18 25.89
CA ASP A 99 -1.51 -0.75 25.29
C ASP A 99 -1.30 -0.32 23.84
N HIS A 100 -2.27 0.34 23.21
CA HIS A 100 -2.26 0.70 21.78
C HIS A 100 -1.89 -0.44 20.82
N ILE A 101 -2.11 -1.70 21.24
CA ILE A 101 -1.74 -2.89 20.47
C ILE A 101 -2.53 -2.96 19.16
N CYS A 102 -3.81 -2.57 19.18
CA CYS A 102 -4.65 -2.55 18.00
C CYS A 102 -4.09 -1.66 16.86
N GLU A 103 -3.44 -0.55 17.21
CA GLU A 103 -2.79 0.32 16.23
C GLU A 103 -1.48 -0.25 15.69
N SER A 104 -0.83 -1.13 16.45
CA SER A 104 0.45 -1.75 16.08
C SER A 104 0.34 -2.72 14.90
N PHE A 105 -0.86 -3.24 14.60
CA PHE A 105 -1.09 -4.07 13.41
C PHE A 105 -0.88 -3.29 12.10
N GLY A 106 -1.01 -1.96 12.13
CA GLY A 106 -0.81 -1.11 10.98
C GLY A 106 -1.95 -1.21 9.95
N TRP A 107 -1.61 -0.98 8.69
CA TRP A 107 -2.56 -1.02 7.59
C TRP A 107 -2.83 -2.44 7.12
N LEU A 108 -4.11 -2.80 7.02
CA LEU A 108 -4.61 -4.06 6.49
C LEU A 108 -5.13 -3.80 5.07
N SER A 109 -4.56 -4.45 4.07
CA SER A 109 -4.89 -4.23 2.65
C SER A 109 -5.05 -5.52 1.85
N GLU A 110 -4.70 -6.65 2.42
CA GLU A 110 -4.73 -7.96 1.77
C GLU A 110 -5.77 -8.85 2.42
N GLU A 111 -6.36 -9.74 1.63
CA GLU A 111 -7.29 -10.75 2.11
C GLU A 111 -6.71 -11.55 3.28
N ASP A 112 -7.55 -11.89 4.24
CA ASP A 112 -7.22 -12.62 5.47
C ASP A 112 -6.35 -11.86 6.50
N GLN A 113 -5.93 -10.62 6.22
CA GLN A 113 -5.28 -9.81 7.24
C GLN A 113 -6.28 -9.41 8.33
N THR A 114 -5.83 -9.48 9.58
CA THR A 114 -6.68 -9.25 10.74
C THR A 114 -5.94 -8.44 11.81
N ALA A 115 -6.65 -7.48 12.41
CA ALA A 115 -6.21 -6.75 13.60
C ALA A 115 -7.23 -6.95 14.73
N THR A 116 -6.76 -7.16 15.94
CA THR A 116 -7.61 -7.42 17.10
C THR A 116 -7.43 -6.38 18.18
N CYS A 117 -8.53 -5.83 18.67
CA CYS A 117 -8.57 -4.98 19.85
C CYS A 117 -9.27 -5.72 21.00
N LEU A 118 -8.49 -6.32 21.89
CA LEU A 118 -9.02 -7.12 23.02
C LEU A 118 -9.84 -6.30 24.00
N PRO A 119 -9.42 -5.09 24.44
CA PRO A 119 -10.22 -4.28 25.35
C PRO A 119 -11.59 -3.89 24.78
N ALA A 120 -11.67 -3.65 23.47
CA ALA A 120 -12.92 -3.33 22.77
C ALA A 120 -13.71 -4.57 22.34
N ARG A 121 -13.15 -5.78 22.49
CA ARG A 121 -13.68 -7.04 21.94
C ARG A 121 -14.04 -6.90 20.46
N ALA A 122 -13.11 -6.33 19.69
CA ALA A 122 -13.30 -6.04 18.28
C ALA A 122 -12.20 -6.67 17.43
N VAL A 123 -12.60 -7.22 16.31
CA VAL A 123 -11.72 -7.83 15.30
C VAL A 123 -12.01 -7.19 13.95
N LEU A 124 -11.00 -6.59 13.36
CA LEU A 124 -11.05 -6.01 12.02
C LEU A 124 -10.35 -6.95 11.05
N SER A 125 -11.04 -7.41 10.02
CA SER A 125 -10.53 -8.36 9.03
C SER A 125 -10.80 -7.86 7.62
N ILE A 126 -9.90 -8.17 6.70
CA ILE A 126 -10.10 -7.90 5.27
C ILE A 126 -10.68 -9.15 4.60
N ILE A 127 -11.84 -9.02 4.01
CA ILE A 127 -12.56 -10.10 3.34
C ILE A 127 -12.93 -9.71 1.90
N PRO A 128 -13.05 -10.68 0.97
CA PRO A 128 -13.57 -10.40 -0.35
C PRO A 128 -15.08 -10.06 -0.28
N THR A 129 -15.49 -9.10 -1.08
CA THR A 129 -16.91 -8.78 -1.24
C THR A 129 -17.57 -9.87 -2.08
N THR A 130 -18.51 -10.54 -1.55
CA THR A 130 -19.36 -11.53 -2.28
C THR A 130 -20.45 -10.85 -3.08
#